data_da49875693414e6c288f7f52a18683bb
#
_entry.id   da49875693414e6c288f7f52a18683bb
#
_cell.length_a   1.000
_cell.length_b   1.000
_cell.length_c   1.000
_cell.angle_alpha   90.00
_cell.angle_beta   90.00
_cell.angle_gamma   90.00
#
_symmetry.space_group_name_H-M   'P 1'
#
loop_
_entity.id
_entity.type
_entity.pdbx_description
1 polymer ?
#
loop_
_entity_poly.entity_id
_entity_poly.type
_entity_poly.pdbx_seq_one_letter_code
_entity_poly.pdbx_strand_id
1 'polypeptide(L)'
;LKTVLIPPILEWSFLKQLPQQIACQFARNNYKVYFCNNTLGQNKIEQVEPNLYVYHNYNDCISDLQRKKIKVDILYNTWAKNEDWIDIVKPQITIYHSCDSFNEWKIYENKMLSKSDIVLCTSAFIKRLREKEHNNTYLVKNAADSSLFNEEYKIIEELDKLPKPIFGFLGATGNWVSTYLIRKVAEKYTTVFIGKEFGKPCPSNVINCGLKDHSELIHWYNNVDAFLLPFNTKSEITLAANPIKLFEYMSIGKPIIATSWEETEQFNQEEKLIFTSKTDEEFMQNVDYVANMAQEEKDLLKIKYKTLMLTNRWEDRFNQIEQAINDFAESKGIKL
;
A
#
# COMPACT_ATOMS: atom_id res chain seq x y z
N LEU A 1 27.80 -4.76 3.21
CA LEU A 1 26.33 -4.75 3.09
C LEU A 1 25.96 -5.04 1.64
N LYS A 2 24.95 -5.86 1.43
CA LYS A 2 24.31 -6.05 0.11
C LYS A 2 23.65 -4.74 -0.30
N THR A 3 23.72 -4.41 -1.58
CA THR A 3 23.19 -3.15 -2.12
C THR A 3 21.88 -3.39 -2.85
N VAL A 4 20.84 -2.65 -2.46
CA VAL A 4 19.52 -2.64 -3.10
C VAL A 4 19.30 -1.30 -3.79
N LEU A 5 18.83 -1.34 -5.02
CA LEU A 5 18.40 -0.16 -5.75
C LEU A 5 16.90 -0.24 -6.03
N ILE A 6 16.20 0.85 -5.73
CA ILE A 6 14.78 1.06 -6.07
C ILE A 6 14.71 2.18 -7.10
N PRO A 7 14.37 1.87 -8.36
CA PRO A 7 14.32 2.84 -9.45
C PRO A 7 13.14 3.81 -9.31
N PRO A 8 13.10 4.91 -10.09
CA PRO A 8 12.10 5.96 -9.92
C PRO A 8 10.67 5.47 -10.16
N ILE A 9 9.78 5.73 -9.22
CA ILE A 9 8.34 5.52 -9.37
C ILE A 9 7.53 6.66 -8.76
N LEU A 10 7.95 7.14 -7.60
CA LEU A 10 7.29 8.22 -6.86
C LEU A 10 8.33 9.01 -6.05
N GLU A 11 7.90 10.15 -5.51
CA GLU A 11 8.73 10.94 -4.60
C GLU A 11 8.75 10.33 -3.21
N TRP A 12 9.92 10.36 -2.55
CA TRP A 12 10.06 9.89 -1.16
C TRP A 12 9.10 10.58 -0.21
N SER A 13 8.91 11.88 -0.38
CA SER A 13 8.01 12.72 0.42
C SER A 13 6.53 12.59 0.05
N PHE A 14 6.19 11.77 -0.94
CA PHE A 14 4.79 11.50 -1.29
C PHE A 14 4.14 10.57 -0.25
N LEU A 15 2.84 10.32 -0.39
CA LEU A 15 2.12 9.34 0.46
C LEU A 15 2.93 8.05 0.57
N LYS A 16 3.22 7.63 1.81
CA LYS A 16 4.04 6.44 2.07
C LYS A 16 3.33 5.18 1.58
N GLN A 17 3.91 4.54 0.60
CA GLN A 17 3.38 3.36 -0.09
C GLN A 17 4.38 2.20 -0.03
N LEU A 18 4.06 1.10 -0.70
CA LEU A 18 4.88 -0.11 -0.72
C LEU A 18 6.37 0.17 -1.04
N PRO A 19 6.77 0.96 -2.07
CA PRO A 19 8.19 1.13 -2.37
C PRO A 19 8.99 1.74 -1.23
N GLN A 20 8.46 2.78 -0.55
CA GLN A 20 9.12 3.39 0.60
C GLN A 20 9.14 2.46 1.81
N GLN A 21 8.05 1.73 2.07
CA GLN A 21 7.95 0.78 3.17
C GLN A 21 9.00 -0.34 3.02
N ILE A 22 9.10 -0.92 1.82
CA ILE A 22 10.07 -1.98 1.55
C ILE A 22 11.51 -1.44 1.57
N ALA A 23 11.74 -0.19 1.10
CA ALA A 23 13.05 0.45 1.24
C ALA A 23 13.50 0.53 2.70
N CYS A 24 12.61 0.96 3.60
CA CYS A 24 12.88 0.98 5.04
C CYS A 24 13.17 -0.42 5.58
N GLN A 25 12.42 -1.44 5.16
CA GLN A 25 12.64 -2.81 5.63
C GLN A 25 13.99 -3.36 5.19
N PHE A 26 14.39 -3.18 3.93
CA PHE A 26 15.73 -3.55 3.48
C PHE A 26 16.82 -2.86 4.32
N ALA A 27 16.70 -1.56 4.55
CA ALA A 27 17.70 -0.79 5.30
C ALA A 27 17.84 -1.27 6.76
N ARG A 28 16.72 -1.55 7.43
CA ARG A 28 16.66 -2.07 8.80
C ARG A 28 17.23 -3.47 8.94
N ASN A 29 17.22 -4.25 7.85
CA ASN A 29 17.78 -5.60 7.76
C ASN A 29 19.19 -5.64 7.14
N ASN A 30 19.98 -4.59 7.37
CA ASN A 30 21.38 -4.51 6.98
C ASN A 30 21.66 -4.56 5.47
N TYR A 31 20.76 -4.03 4.64
CA TYR A 31 21.03 -3.73 3.24
C TYR A 31 21.35 -2.25 3.10
N LYS A 32 22.23 -1.91 2.18
CA LYS A 32 22.46 -0.53 1.75
C LYS A 32 21.48 -0.20 0.63
N VAL A 33 20.57 0.74 0.87
CA VAL A 33 19.46 1.02 -0.03
C VAL A 33 19.64 2.37 -0.70
N TYR A 34 19.47 2.39 -2.01
CA TYR A 34 19.38 3.58 -2.83
C TYR A 34 17.97 3.67 -3.40
N PHE A 35 17.24 4.69 -3.01
CA PHE A 35 15.91 5.01 -3.50
C PHE A 35 15.98 6.20 -4.44
N CYS A 36 15.41 6.11 -5.64
CA CYS A 36 15.39 7.18 -6.60
C CYS A 36 14.03 7.85 -6.68
N ASN A 37 13.98 9.16 -6.47
CA ASN A 37 12.79 9.96 -6.74
C ASN A 37 12.44 9.98 -8.23
N ASN A 38 11.17 10.15 -8.55
CA ASN A 38 10.67 10.14 -9.93
C ASN A 38 10.93 11.46 -10.67
N THR A 39 11.15 12.55 -9.97
CA THR A 39 11.45 13.85 -10.59
C THR A 39 12.96 14.06 -10.78
N LEU A 40 13.31 14.92 -11.74
CA LEU A 40 14.65 15.46 -11.90
C LEU A 40 14.79 16.70 -11.00
N GLY A 41 14.82 16.46 -9.70
CA GLY A 41 15.00 17.50 -8.70
C GLY A 41 16.44 18.03 -8.60
N GLN A 42 16.73 18.72 -7.50
CA GLN A 42 18.08 19.19 -7.19
C GLN A 42 19.04 18.01 -7.02
N ASN A 43 20.33 18.23 -7.31
CA ASN A 43 21.41 17.27 -7.09
C ASN A 43 21.64 17.10 -5.57
N LYS A 44 20.73 16.40 -4.91
CA LYS A 44 20.75 16.15 -3.48
C LYS A 44 20.62 14.65 -3.23
N ILE A 45 21.48 14.17 -2.33
CA ILE A 45 21.37 12.83 -1.74
C ILE A 45 21.04 13.04 -0.27
N GLU A 46 20.03 12.38 0.22
CA GLU A 46 19.58 12.48 1.59
C GLU A 46 19.61 11.13 2.27
N GLN A 47 20.26 11.02 3.41
CA GLN A 47 20.16 9.85 4.25
C GLN A 47 18.94 10.01 5.16
N VAL A 48 17.86 9.26 4.89
CA VAL A 48 16.57 9.36 5.60
C VAL A 48 16.46 8.39 6.76
N GLU A 49 17.14 7.25 6.69
CA GLU A 49 17.34 6.28 7.79
C GLU A 49 18.78 5.73 7.69
N PRO A 50 19.31 5.04 8.73
CA PRO A 50 20.56 4.30 8.60
C PRO A 50 20.52 3.36 7.39
N ASN A 51 21.55 3.42 6.54
CA ASN A 51 21.69 2.65 5.30
C ASN A 51 20.69 2.96 4.19
N LEU A 52 19.81 3.96 4.31
CA LEU A 52 18.82 4.34 3.30
C LEU A 52 19.10 5.74 2.78
N TYR A 53 19.40 5.82 1.48
CA TYR A 53 19.77 7.04 0.78
C TYR A 53 18.77 7.34 -0.34
N VAL A 54 18.19 8.54 -0.33
CA VAL A 54 17.26 9.03 -1.35
C VAL A 54 17.97 9.97 -2.30
N TYR A 55 17.94 9.65 -3.58
CA TYR A 55 18.42 10.50 -4.66
C TYR A 55 17.26 11.35 -5.19
N HIS A 56 17.36 12.66 -5.05
CA HIS A 56 16.36 13.60 -5.57
C HIS A 56 16.46 13.81 -7.09
N ASN A 57 17.54 13.33 -7.68
CA ASN A 57 17.74 13.22 -9.13
C ASN A 57 18.29 11.82 -9.43
N TYR A 58 17.51 10.98 -10.11
CA TYR A 58 17.92 9.61 -10.39
C TYR A 58 19.14 9.49 -11.33
N ASN A 59 19.42 10.52 -12.18
CA ASN A 59 20.63 10.55 -13.00
C ASN A 59 21.90 10.61 -12.15
N ASP A 60 21.85 11.28 -10.99
CA ASP A 60 22.96 11.31 -10.05
C ASP A 60 23.20 9.93 -9.44
N CYS A 61 22.14 9.16 -9.20
CA CYS A 61 22.27 7.79 -8.73
C CYS A 61 23.05 6.94 -9.75
N ILE A 62 22.64 6.96 -11.02
CA ILE A 62 23.32 6.22 -12.09
C ILE A 62 24.80 6.66 -12.19
N SER A 63 25.05 7.98 -12.19
CA SER A 63 26.41 8.55 -12.26
C SER A 63 27.28 8.11 -11.07
N ASP A 64 26.71 8.09 -9.87
CA ASP A 64 27.40 7.65 -8.65
C ASP A 64 27.71 6.15 -8.65
N LEU A 65 26.77 5.33 -9.08
CA LEU A 65 26.97 3.88 -9.21
C LEU A 65 28.15 3.58 -10.13
N GLN A 66 28.22 4.27 -11.28
CA GLN A 66 29.30 4.11 -12.26
C GLN A 66 30.65 4.64 -11.74
N ARG A 67 30.67 5.89 -11.24
CA ARG A 67 31.90 6.55 -10.76
C ARG A 67 32.51 5.84 -9.57
N LYS A 68 31.69 5.42 -8.60
CA LYS A 68 32.13 4.74 -7.38
C LYS A 68 32.24 3.23 -7.55
N LYS A 69 31.95 2.70 -8.74
CA LYS A 69 31.93 1.26 -9.07
C LYS A 69 31.10 0.46 -8.08
N ILE A 70 29.95 1.00 -7.69
CA ILE A 70 29.03 0.33 -6.77
C ILE A 70 28.33 -0.78 -7.54
N LYS A 71 28.48 -2.02 -7.04
CA LYS A 71 27.73 -3.16 -7.54
C LYS A 71 26.37 -3.18 -6.88
N VAL A 72 25.33 -3.30 -7.68
CA VAL A 72 23.95 -3.50 -7.19
C VAL A 72 23.69 -5.01 -7.11
N ASP A 73 23.40 -5.49 -5.91
CA ASP A 73 23.10 -6.90 -5.70
C ASP A 73 21.63 -7.19 -6.06
N ILE A 74 20.72 -6.28 -5.69
CA ILE A 74 19.29 -6.43 -5.93
C ILE A 74 18.72 -5.16 -6.57
N LEU A 75 18.08 -5.28 -7.72
CA LEU A 75 17.20 -4.26 -8.28
C LEU A 75 15.77 -4.60 -7.87
N TYR A 76 15.17 -3.79 -7.00
CA TYR A 76 13.79 -3.96 -6.55
C TYR A 76 12.88 -2.99 -7.28
N ASN A 77 12.12 -3.48 -8.25
CA ASN A 77 11.31 -2.68 -9.15
C ASN A 77 9.82 -2.89 -8.89
N THR A 78 9.06 -1.80 -8.82
CA THR A 78 7.61 -1.81 -8.61
C THR A 78 6.82 -1.24 -9.79
N TRP A 79 7.51 -0.83 -10.86
CA TRP A 79 6.88 -0.25 -12.04
C TRP A 79 7.45 -0.81 -13.33
N ALA A 80 6.59 -1.46 -14.13
CA ALA A 80 6.99 -2.16 -15.34
C ALA A 80 7.75 -1.28 -16.37
N LYS A 81 7.47 0.03 -16.41
CA LYS A 81 8.16 0.96 -17.31
C LYS A 81 9.63 1.21 -16.99
N ASN A 82 10.10 0.74 -15.85
CA ASN A 82 11.51 0.82 -15.44
C ASN A 82 12.33 -0.39 -15.90
N GLU A 83 11.90 -1.15 -16.90
CA GLU A 83 12.59 -2.35 -17.36
C GLU A 83 14.00 -2.08 -17.88
N ASP A 84 14.25 -0.89 -18.46
CA ASP A 84 15.57 -0.48 -18.94
C ASP A 84 16.62 -0.35 -17.81
N TRP A 85 16.19 -0.13 -16.57
CA TRP A 85 17.10 -0.06 -15.42
C TRP A 85 17.86 -1.36 -15.19
N ILE A 86 17.32 -2.49 -15.60
CA ILE A 86 17.98 -3.80 -15.51
C ILE A 86 19.27 -3.79 -16.35
N ASP A 87 19.18 -3.28 -17.57
CA ASP A 87 20.32 -3.22 -18.50
C ASP A 87 21.35 -2.17 -18.09
N ILE A 88 20.90 -1.06 -17.49
CA ILE A 88 21.77 0.04 -17.00
C ILE A 88 22.56 -0.42 -15.78
N VAL A 89 21.91 -1.08 -14.83
CA VAL A 89 22.45 -1.39 -13.49
C VAL A 89 23.13 -2.75 -13.45
N LYS A 90 22.64 -3.72 -14.23
CA LYS A 90 23.10 -5.12 -14.29
C LYS A 90 23.20 -5.75 -12.89
N PRO A 91 22.07 -5.84 -12.17
CA PRO A 91 22.06 -6.38 -10.81
C PRO A 91 22.36 -7.88 -10.81
N GLN A 92 22.65 -8.45 -9.63
CA GLN A 92 22.73 -9.91 -9.49
C GLN A 92 21.35 -10.57 -9.48
N ILE A 93 20.36 -9.91 -8.89
CA ILE A 93 18.96 -10.36 -8.83
C ILE A 93 18.05 -9.19 -9.19
N THR A 94 17.12 -9.43 -10.09
CA THR A 94 16.03 -8.50 -10.45
C THR A 94 14.73 -8.99 -9.85
N ILE A 95 14.13 -8.15 -9.01
CA ILE A 95 12.81 -8.40 -8.42
C ILE A 95 11.82 -7.44 -9.06
N TYR A 96 10.73 -7.97 -9.60
CA TYR A 96 9.57 -7.18 -10.00
C TYR A 96 8.41 -7.41 -9.03
N HIS A 97 8.02 -6.38 -8.27
CA HIS A 97 6.83 -6.44 -7.43
C HIS A 97 5.66 -5.79 -8.17
N SER A 98 4.84 -6.62 -8.80
CA SER A 98 3.65 -6.22 -9.57
C SER A 98 2.55 -5.80 -8.59
N CYS A 99 2.26 -4.49 -8.54
CA CYS A 99 1.33 -3.90 -7.57
C CYS A 99 -0.04 -3.62 -8.16
N ASP A 100 -0.09 -3.39 -9.47
CA ASP A 100 -1.29 -3.02 -10.21
C ASP A 100 -1.36 -3.79 -11.54
N SER A 101 -2.53 -3.78 -12.17
CA SER A 101 -2.74 -4.34 -13.51
C SER A 101 -3.40 -3.28 -14.40
N PHE A 102 -2.69 -2.89 -15.46
CA PHE A 102 -3.18 -1.94 -16.44
C PHE A 102 -2.97 -2.50 -17.86
N ASN A 103 -4.05 -2.67 -18.60
CA ASN A 103 -3.99 -3.18 -19.97
C ASN A 103 -3.08 -2.37 -20.90
N GLU A 104 -3.02 -1.06 -20.71
CA GLU A 104 -2.17 -0.15 -21.48
C GLU A 104 -0.67 -0.33 -21.20
N TRP A 105 -0.30 -1.00 -20.11
CA TRP A 105 1.09 -1.25 -19.73
C TRP A 105 1.58 -2.65 -20.09
N LYS A 106 0.75 -3.46 -20.71
CA LYS A 106 1.05 -4.87 -21.00
C LYS A 106 2.38 -5.08 -21.75
N ILE A 107 2.74 -4.17 -22.67
CA ILE A 107 4.03 -4.25 -23.42
C ILE A 107 5.21 -4.13 -22.45
N TYR A 108 5.14 -3.17 -21.51
CA TYR A 108 6.20 -2.98 -20.51
C TYR A 108 6.22 -4.13 -19.51
N GLU A 109 5.06 -4.63 -19.13
CA GLU A 109 4.95 -5.78 -18.22
C GLU A 109 5.59 -7.03 -18.81
N ASN A 110 5.31 -7.36 -20.06
CA ASN A 110 5.91 -8.52 -20.72
C ASN A 110 7.44 -8.42 -20.76
N LYS A 111 7.99 -7.23 -21.04
CA LYS A 111 9.43 -7.01 -21.01
C LYS A 111 10.01 -7.13 -19.61
N MET A 112 9.35 -6.52 -18.60
CA MET A 112 9.76 -6.59 -17.21
C MET A 112 9.76 -8.04 -16.71
N LEU A 113 8.70 -8.80 -16.98
CA LEU A 113 8.58 -10.20 -16.60
C LEU A 113 9.68 -11.06 -17.23
N SER A 114 9.99 -10.85 -18.52
CA SER A 114 11.03 -11.61 -19.21
C SER A 114 12.45 -11.37 -18.71
N LYS A 115 12.69 -10.23 -18.06
CA LYS A 115 14.00 -9.84 -17.50
C LYS A 115 14.10 -10.03 -15.98
N SER A 116 13.00 -10.33 -15.30
CA SER A 116 12.97 -10.49 -13.85
C SER A 116 13.34 -11.90 -13.43
N ASP A 117 14.04 -12.04 -12.31
CA ASP A 117 14.39 -13.30 -11.68
C ASP A 117 13.29 -13.78 -10.73
N ILE A 118 12.69 -12.83 -10.03
CA ILE A 118 11.62 -13.05 -9.04
C ILE A 118 10.50 -12.08 -9.32
N VAL A 119 9.26 -12.58 -9.33
CA VAL A 119 8.05 -11.78 -9.44
C VAL A 119 7.24 -11.88 -8.16
N LEU A 120 7.00 -10.74 -7.53
CA LEU A 120 6.14 -10.61 -6.36
C LEU A 120 4.81 -9.98 -6.79
N CYS A 121 3.72 -10.37 -6.16
CA CYS A 121 2.39 -9.88 -6.50
C CYS A 121 1.65 -9.43 -5.23
N THR A 122 1.05 -8.25 -5.27
CA THR A 122 0.34 -7.72 -4.10
C THR A 122 -1.03 -8.35 -3.89
N SER A 123 -1.64 -8.94 -4.91
CA SER A 123 -2.95 -9.58 -4.81
C SER A 123 -2.97 -10.97 -5.44
N ALA A 124 -3.92 -11.80 -4.99
CA ALA A 124 -4.14 -13.12 -5.58
C ALA A 124 -4.54 -13.02 -7.06
N PHE A 125 -5.30 -11.97 -7.43
CA PHE A 125 -5.66 -11.68 -8.80
C PHE A 125 -4.42 -11.48 -9.68
N ILE A 126 -3.51 -10.58 -9.28
CA ILE A 126 -2.26 -10.33 -10.01
C ILE A 126 -1.42 -11.61 -10.07
N LYS A 127 -1.29 -12.34 -8.96
CA LYS A 127 -0.52 -13.59 -8.93
C LYS A 127 -1.01 -14.56 -9.99
N ARG A 128 -2.33 -14.81 -10.10
CA ARG A 128 -2.90 -15.70 -11.13
C ARG A 128 -2.62 -15.25 -12.56
N LEU A 129 -2.41 -13.96 -12.80
CA LEU A 129 -1.99 -13.46 -14.11
C LEU A 129 -0.50 -13.74 -14.34
N ARG A 130 0.36 -13.42 -13.38
CA ARG A 130 1.82 -13.47 -13.56
C ARG A 130 2.39 -14.89 -13.51
N GLU A 131 1.83 -15.80 -12.72
CA GLU A 131 2.29 -17.20 -12.66
C GLU A 131 2.09 -17.98 -13.97
N LYS A 132 1.26 -17.47 -14.89
CA LYS A 132 1.14 -18.02 -16.24
C LYS A 132 2.33 -17.66 -17.15
N GLU A 133 3.06 -16.59 -16.80
CA GLU A 133 4.11 -16.01 -17.62
C GLU A 133 5.49 -16.11 -16.94
N HIS A 134 5.53 -16.39 -15.62
CA HIS A 134 6.77 -16.43 -14.85
C HIS A 134 6.75 -17.48 -13.73
N ASN A 135 7.73 -18.38 -13.70
CA ASN A 135 7.75 -19.51 -12.78
C ASN A 135 8.03 -19.13 -11.30
N ASN A 136 8.87 -18.13 -11.08
CA ASN A 136 9.23 -17.67 -9.72
C ASN A 136 8.30 -16.55 -9.27
N THR A 137 7.01 -16.86 -9.11
CA THR A 137 5.97 -15.89 -8.77
C THR A 137 5.40 -16.15 -7.39
N TYR A 138 5.48 -15.15 -6.51
CA TYR A 138 5.09 -15.23 -5.11
C TYR A 138 4.04 -14.19 -4.77
N LEU A 139 3.15 -14.52 -3.82
CA LEU A 139 2.18 -13.58 -3.26
C LEU A 139 2.82 -12.87 -2.06
N VAL A 140 3.03 -11.58 -2.18
CA VAL A 140 3.51 -10.70 -1.11
C VAL A 140 2.60 -9.47 -1.07
N LYS A 141 1.61 -9.51 -0.19
CA LYS A 141 0.59 -8.48 -0.06
C LYS A 141 1.13 -7.18 0.54
N ASN A 142 0.36 -6.11 0.43
CA ASN A 142 0.56 -4.93 1.25
C ASN A 142 0.40 -5.26 2.74
N ALA A 143 0.74 -4.33 3.60
CA ALA A 143 0.72 -4.51 5.05
C ALA A 143 0.45 -3.18 5.77
N ALA A 144 0.34 -3.25 7.09
CA ALA A 144 0.24 -2.08 7.94
C ALA A 144 1.62 -1.60 8.42
N ASP A 145 1.74 -0.30 8.61
CA ASP A 145 2.88 0.30 9.31
C ASP A 145 2.74 0.01 10.82
N SER A 146 3.80 -0.51 11.43
CA SER A 146 3.81 -0.84 12.87
C SER A 146 3.54 0.38 13.77
N SER A 147 3.79 1.60 13.30
CA SER A 147 3.45 2.83 14.02
C SER A 147 1.95 3.00 14.29
N LEU A 148 1.08 2.38 13.47
CA LEU A 148 -0.37 2.43 13.64
C LEU A 148 -0.90 1.50 14.75
N PHE A 149 -0.05 0.64 15.32
CA PHE A 149 -0.41 -0.20 16.47
C PHE A 149 -0.33 0.54 17.81
N ASN A 150 0.24 1.73 17.81
CA ASN A 150 0.27 2.57 19.01
C ASN A 150 -1.15 3.04 19.36
N GLU A 151 -1.51 2.94 20.63
CA GLU A 151 -2.81 3.41 21.14
C GLU A 151 -2.80 4.87 21.59
N GLU A 152 -1.63 5.50 21.62
CA GLU A 152 -1.52 6.92 21.96
C GLU A 152 -1.89 7.79 20.75
N TYR A 153 -2.95 8.56 20.91
CA TYR A 153 -3.38 9.54 19.91
C TYR A 153 -3.94 10.80 20.55
N LYS A 154 -3.94 11.87 19.79
CA LYS A 154 -4.51 13.16 20.21
C LYS A 154 -5.97 13.25 19.77
N ILE A 155 -6.81 13.82 20.62
CA ILE A 155 -8.17 14.20 20.23
C ILE A 155 -8.07 15.40 19.28
N ILE A 156 -8.77 15.29 18.15
CA ILE A 156 -8.90 16.36 17.16
C ILE A 156 -10.21 17.09 17.47
N GLU A 157 -10.09 18.26 18.10
CA GLU A 157 -11.24 19.03 18.58
C GLU A 157 -12.30 19.31 17.49
N GLU A 158 -11.88 19.51 16.25
CA GLU A 158 -12.78 19.75 15.12
C GLU A 158 -13.67 18.54 14.84
N LEU A 159 -13.12 17.32 15.00
CA LEU A 159 -13.88 16.07 14.81
C LEU A 159 -14.68 15.70 16.08
N ASP A 160 -14.15 16.01 17.27
CA ASP A 160 -14.81 15.68 18.54
C ASP A 160 -16.15 16.41 18.70
N LYS A 161 -16.26 17.62 18.16
CA LYS A 161 -17.47 18.45 18.19
C LYS A 161 -18.55 18.01 17.19
N LEU A 162 -18.23 17.10 16.28
CA LEU A 162 -19.17 16.66 15.24
C LEU A 162 -20.16 15.60 15.78
N PRO A 163 -21.39 15.55 15.23
CA PRO A 163 -22.33 14.48 15.55
C PRO A 163 -21.75 13.09 15.28
N LYS A 164 -21.93 12.18 16.21
CA LYS A 164 -21.48 10.78 16.11
C LYS A 164 -22.60 9.88 15.55
N PRO A 165 -22.29 8.77 14.86
CA PRO A 165 -20.93 8.32 14.52
C PRO A 165 -20.32 9.09 13.33
N ILE A 166 -18.98 9.17 13.30
CA ILE A 166 -18.21 9.74 12.19
C ILE A 166 -17.69 8.61 11.32
N PHE A 167 -18.04 8.62 10.04
CA PHE A 167 -17.47 7.73 9.02
C PHE A 167 -16.31 8.40 8.31
N GLY A 168 -15.16 7.72 8.22
CA GLY A 168 -13.95 8.25 7.60
C GLY A 168 -13.58 7.52 6.31
N PHE A 169 -13.28 8.27 5.24
CA PHE A 169 -12.53 7.79 4.10
C PHE A 169 -11.17 8.47 4.08
N LEU A 170 -10.10 7.69 4.25
CA LEU A 170 -8.74 8.21 4.29
C LEU A 170 -7.94 7.69 3.09
N GLY A 171 -7.52 8.60 2.20
CA GLY A 171 -6.78 8.21 1.00
C GLY A 171 -6.89 9.18 -0.15
N ALA A 172 -6.68 8.67 -1.37
CA ALA A 172 -6.84 9.46 -2.58
C ALA A 172 -8.17 9.13 -3.26
N THR A 173 -8.89 10.15 -3.73
CA THR A 173 -10.08 9.98 -4.58
C THR A 173 -9.67 9.94 -6.04
N GLY A 174 -9.93 8.82 -6.70
CA GLY A 174 -9.68 8.62 -8.13
C GLY A 174 -10.80 7.80 -8.77
N ASN A 175 -10.60 7.37 -10.01
CA ASN A 175 -11.61 6.56 -10.72
C ASN A 175 -11.89 5.20 -10.05
N TRP A 176 -11.00 4.74 -9.21
CA TRP A 176 -11.14 3.52 -8.42
C TRP A 176 -12.01 3.68 -7.16
N VAL A 177 -12.41 4.91 -6.80
CA VAL A 177 -13.26 5.18 -5.62
C VAL A 177 -14.64 5.62 -6.08
N SER A 178 -15.67 5.06 -5.47
CA SER A 178 -17.06 5.49 -5.61
C SER A 178 -17.34 6.70 -4.71
N THR A 179 -17.09 7.91 -5.20
CA THR A 179 -17.47 9.14 -4.50
C THR A 179 -18.99 9.27 -4.33
N TYR A 180 -19.77 8.55 -5.16
CA TYR A 180 -21.21 8.43 -5.01
C TYR A 180 -21.59 7.77 -3.67
N LEU A 181 -20.97 6.64 -3.31
CA LEU A 181 -21.25 5.97 -2.03
C LEU A 181 -20.83 6.85 -0.84
N ILE A 182 -19.68 7.53 -0.93
CA ILE A 182 -19.26 8.47 0.13
C ILE A 182 -20.30 9.58 0.31
N ARG A 183 -20.79 10.16 -0.78
CA ARG A 183 -21.87 11.17 -0.76
C ARG A 183 -23.15 10.62 -0.11
N LYS A 184 -23.53 9.39 -0.45
CA LYS A 184 -24.73 8.73 0.13
C LYS A 184 -24.61 8.54 1.64
N VAL A 185 -23.47 8.15 2.14
CA VAL A 185 -23.24 8.06 3.60
C VAL A 185 -23.36 9.44 4.23
N ALA A 186 -22.80 10.48 3.61
CA ALA A 186 -22.85 11.87 4.10
C ALA A 186 -24.24 12.54 4.02
N GLU A 187 -25.18 11.96 3.28
CA GLU A 187 -26.60 12.37 3.32
C GLU A 187 -27.28 12.00 4.68
N LYS A 188 -26.69 11.05 5.42
CA LYS A 188 -27.32 10.50 6.62
C LYS A 188 -26.43 10.61 7.88
N TYR A 189 -25.12 10.53 7.73
CA TYR A 189 -24.17 10.50 8.83
C TYR A 189 -23.03 11.48 8.61
N THR A 190 -22.41 11.94 9.69
CA THR A 190 -21.19 12.72 9.63
C THR A 190 -20.13 11.92 8.89
N THR A 191 -19.61 12.48 7.80
CA THR A 191 -18.63 11.81 6.96
C THR A 191 -17.45 12.75 6.70
N VAL A 192 -16.24 12.26 6.92
CA VAL A 192 -15.00 13.01 6.73
C VAL A 192 -14.13 12.38 5.65
N PHE A 193 -13.50 13.23 4.87
CA PHE A 193 -12.48 12.86 3.89
C PHE A 193 -11.13 13.40 4.36
N ILE A 194 -10.14 12.51 4.43
CA ILE A 194 -8.77 12.85 4.82
C ILE A 194 -7.84 12.32 3.74
N GLY A 195 -7.25 13.21 2.95
CA GLY A 195 -6.37 12.78 1.87
C GLY A 195 -6.30 13.75 0.70
N LYS A 196 -5.96 13.20 -0.47
CA LYS A 196 -5.74 13.98 -1.70
C LYS A 196 -6.79 13.66 -2.74
N GLU A 197 -7.34 14.69 -3.35
CA GLU A 197 -8.18 14.55 -4.55
C GLU A 197 -7.30 14.24 -5.76
N PHE A 198 -7.60 13.11 -6.42
CA PHE A 198 -6.86 12.62 -7.58
C PHE A 198 -7.81 12.34 -8.75
N GLY A 199 -8.20 13.38 -9.45
CA GLY A 199 -9.10 13.32 -10.61
C GLY A 199 -10.59 13.26 -10.30
N LYS A 200 -10.97 12.98 -9.04
CA LYS A 200 -12.37 13.12 -8.58
C LYS A 200 -12.44 14.00 -7.34
N PRO A 201 -13.29 15.03 -7.33
CA PRO A 201 -13.45 15.90 -6.17
C PRO A 201 -14.15 15.15 -5.01
N CYS A 202 -13.86 15.59 -3.80
CA CYS A 202 -14.62 15.23 -2.61
C CYS A 202 -16.07 15.74 -2.75
N PRO A 203 -17.10 14.95 -2.43
CA PRO A 203 -18.48 15.43 -2.46
C PRO A 203 -18.69 16.61 -1.51
N SER A 204 -19.50 17.58 -1.93
CA SER A 204 -19.71 18.85 -1.21
C SER A 204 -20.36 18.70 0.17
N ASN A 205 -21.05 17.60 0.44
CA ASN A 205 -21.67 17.28 1.72
C ASN A 205 -20.74 16.46 2.66
N VAL A 206 -19.48 16.25 2.26
CA VAL A 206 -18.45 15.56 3.05
C VAL A 206 -17.49 16.61 3.62
N ILE A 207 -17.11 16.46 4.87
CA ILE A 207 -16.14 17.36 5.51
C ILE A 207 -14.74 17.00 5.00
N ASN A 208 -14.17 17.87 4.15
CA ASN A 208 -12.84 17.67 3.60
C ASN A 208 -11.77 18.22 4.55
N CYS A 209 -11.04 17.32 5.22
CA CYS A 209 -9.96 17.67 6.14
C CYS A 209 -8.60 17.84 5.44
N GLY A 210 -8.53 17.61 4.13
CA GLY A 210 -7.31 17.74 3.33
C GLY A 210 -6.27 16.64 3.58
N LEU A 211 -5.13 16.79 2.92
CA LEU A 211 -3.99 15.89 3.08
C LEU A 211 -3.31 16.10 4.43
N LYS A 212 -2.93 15.01 5.10
CA LYS A 212 -2.21 15.00 6.37
C LYS A 212 -0.87 14.29 6.23
N ASP A 213 0.09 14.69 7.04
CA ASP A 213 1.38 14.01 7.11
C ASP A 213 1.22 12.59 7.63
N HIS A 214 2.06 11.67 7.16
CA HIS A 214 1.97 10.26 7.55
C HIS A 214 2.08 10.06 9.06
N SER A 215 2.91 10.85 9.73
CA SER A 215 3.09 10.82 11.20
C SER A 215 1.85 11.25 11.98
N GLU A 216 0.94 12.02 11.36
CA GLU A 216 -0.29 12.48 12.00
C GLU A 216 -1.47 11.53 11.77
N LEU A 217 -1.37 10.61 10.79
CA LEU A 217 -2.50 9.75 10.40
C LEU A 217 -3.06 8.94 11.57
N ILE A 218 -2.24 8.50 12.51
CA ILE A 218 -2.68 7.77 13.71
C ILE A 218 -3.75 8.56 14.49
N HIS A 219 -3.59 9.88 14.59
CA HIS A 219 -4.55 10.74 15.27
C HIS A 219 -5.86 10.80 14.49
N TRP A 220 -5.79 11.02 13.17
CA TRP A 220 -6.97 11.10 12.31
C TRP A 220 -7.75 9.80 12.24
N TYR A 221 -7.05 8.66 12.13
CA TYR A 221 -7.67 7.33 12.15
C TYR A 221 -8.43 7.07 13.46
N ASN A 222 -7.88 7.50 14.59
CA ASN A 222 -8.50 7.25 15.88
C ASN A 222 -9.66 8.20 16.21
N ASN A 223 -9.83 9.30 15.47
CA ASN A 223 -10.91 10.26 15.70
C ASN A 223 -12.16 10.04 14.81
N VAL A 224 -12.20 8.98 14.00
CA VAL A 224 -13.43 8.52 13.33
C VAL A 224 -13.97 7.26 14.00
N ASP A 225 -15.24 6.90 13.79
CA ASP A 225 -15.88 5.75 14.44
C ASP A 225 -15.89 4.50 13.57
N ALA A 226 -15.86 4.66 12.24
CA ALA A 226 -15.79 3.58 11.26
C ALA A 226 -15.14 4.05 9.96
N PHE A 227 -14.64 3.10 9.18
CA PHE A 227 -13.95 3.38 7.92
C PHE A 227 -14.78 2.97 6.72
N LEU A 228 -14.70 3.78 5.67
CA LEU A 228 -15.28 3.50 4.37
C LEU A 228 -14.19 3.08 3.38
N LEU A 229 -14.43 2.00 2.64
CA LEU A 229 -13.59 1.54 1.54
C LEU A 229 -14.46 1.27 0.29
N PRO A 230 -15.06 2.32 -0.30
CA PRO A 230 -16.04 2.22 -1.38
C PRO A 230 -15.35 2.18 -2.73
N PHE A 231 -14.65 1.09 -3.05
CA PHE A 231 -13.95 0.96 -4.32
C PHE A 231 -14.91 0.61 -5.46
N ASN A 232 -14.58 1.08 -6.67
CA ASN A 232 -15.34 0.79 -7.88
C ASN A 232 -14.95 -0.59 -8.43
N THR A 233 -15.66 -1.62 -8.02
CA THR A 233 -15.40 -3.03 -8.38
C THR A 233 -15.71 -3.40 -9.85
N LYS A 234 -16.17 -2.46 -10.66
CA LYS A 234 -16.36 -2.65 -12.12
C LYS A 234 -15.06 -2.50 -12.91
N SER A 235 -13.98 -2.05 -12.27
CA SER A 235 -12.69 -1.80 -12.90
C SER A 235 -11.71 -2.91 -12.57
N GLU A 236 -10.96 -3.41 -13.56
CA GLU A 236 -9.88 -4.38 -13.37
C GLU A 236 -8.81 -3.87 -12.40
N ILE A 237 -8.52 -2.56 -12.44
CA ILE A 237 -7.59 -1.91 -11.49
C ILE A 237 -8.03 -2.18 -10.05
N THR A 238 -9.32 -2.04 -9.75
CA THR A 238 -9.86 -2.32 -8.41
C THR A 238 -9.80 -3.80 -8.07
N LEU A 239 -10.13 -4.67 -9.03
CA LEU A 239 -10.09 -6.13 -8.82
C LEU A 239 -8.67 -6.63 -8.55
N ALA A 240 -7.67 -5.97 -9.15
CA ALA A 240 -6.26 -6.25 -8.93
C ALA A 240 -5.71 -5.63 -7.63
N ALA A 241 -6.37 -4.60 -7.10
CA ALA A 241 -5.85 -3.84 -5.97
C ALA A 241 -5.87 -4.62 -4.65
N ASN A 242 -4.75 -4.58 -3.94
CA ASN A 242 -4.64 -4.92 -2.53
C ASN A 242 -4.35 -3.62 -1.75
N PRO A 243 -5.38 -2.89 -1.27
CA PRO A 243 -5.17 -1.55 -0.73
C PRO A 243 -4.49 -1.57 0.64
N ILE A 244 -3.43 -0.79 0.80
CA ILE A 244 -2.75 -0.56 2.09
C ILE A 244 -3.75 -0.11 3.17
N LYS A 245 -4.73 0.71 2.78
CA LYS A 245 -5.78 1.23 3.66
C LYS A 245 -6.51 0.14 4.44
N LEU A 246 -6.72 -1.02 3.83
CA LEU A 246 -7.40 -2.13 4.49
C LEU A 246 -6.62 -2.60 5.72
N PHE A 247 -5.29 -2.72 5.59
CA PHE A 247 -4.41 -3.11 6.69
C PHE A 247 -4.28 -2.00 7.74
N GLU A 248 -4.19 -0.74 7.30
CA GLU A 248 -4.15 0.43 8.19
C GLU A 248 -5.44 0.52 9.04
N TYR A 249 -6.61 0.37 8.43
CA TYR A 249 -7.90 0.41 9.12
C TYR A 249 -8.04 -0.72 10.15
N MET A 250 -7.66 -1.95 9.79
CA MET A 250 -7.64 -3.07 10.73
C MET A 250 -6.69 -2.84 11.89
N SER A 251 -5.54 -2.19 11.66
CA SER A 251 -4.57 -1.88 12.72
C SER A 251 -5.12 -0.93 13.77
N ILE A 252 -6.00 -0.02 13.38
CA ILE A 252 -6.72 0.88 14.29
C ILE A 252 -7.80 0.11 15.07
N GLY A 253 -8.40 -0.90 14.45
CA GLY A 253 -9.37 -1.76 15.13
C GLY A 253 -10.80 -1.23 15.12
N LYS A 254 -11.19 -0.45 14.10
CA LYS A 254 -12.56 0.07 13.95
C LYS A 254 -13.28 -0.60 12.79
N PRO A 255 -14.66 -0.67 12.83
CA PRO A 255 -15.41 -1.29 11.76
C PRO A 255 -15.08 -0.75 10.36
N ILE A 256 -15.03 -1.64 9.37
CA ILE A 256 -14.74 -1.32 7.97
C ILE A 256 -15.92 -1.69 7.11
N ILE A 257 -16.47 -0.71 6.38
CA ILE A 257 -17.51 -0.94 5.37
C ILE A 257 -16.86 -0.82 4.00
N ALA A 258 -16.95 -1.88 3.20
CA ALA A 258 -16.27 -1.95 1.91
C ALA A 258 -17.22 -2.46 0.81
N THR A 259 -16.92 -2.12 -0.43
CA THR A 259 -17.44 -2.88 -1.57
C THR A 259 -16.78 -4.25 -1.61
N SER A 260 -17.45 -5.24 -2.21
CA SER A 260 -17.03 -6.64 -2.23
C SER A 260 -16.13 -6.93 -3.43
N TRP A 261 -14.91 -7.40 -3.17
CA TRP A 261 -14.02 -8.06 -4.16
C TRP A 261 -13.09 -9.04 -3.44
N GLU A 262 -12.32 -9.81 -4.17
CA GLU A 262 -11.53 -10.91 -3.62
C GLU A 262 -10.67 -10.52 -2.41
N GLU A 263 -9.99 -9.35 -2.47
CA GLU A 263 -9.10 -8.91 -1.40
C GLU A 263 -9.82 -8.46 -0.12
N THR A 264 -11.10 -8.09 -0.17
CA THR A 264 -11.93 -7.85 1.03
C THR A 264 -12.59 -9.14 1.52
N GLU A 265 -13.06 -10.00 0.61
CA GLU A 265 -13.73 -11.24 0.96
C GLU A 265 -12.82 -12.29 1.61
N GLN A 266 -11.51 -12.27 1.32
CA GLN A 266 -10.57 -13.18 1.97
C GLN A 266 -10.55 -13.07 3.50
N PHE A 267 -10.90 -11.90 4.04
CA PHE A 267 -10.95 -11.67 5.48
C PHE A 267 -12.30 -12.12 6.11
N ASN A 268 -13.26 -12.52 5.28
CA ASN A 268 -14.58 -12.98 5.70
C ASN A 268 -14.79 -14.50 5.55
N GLN A 269 -13.71 -15.27 5.30
CA GLN A 269 -13.82 -16.72 5.03
C GLN A 269 -14.28 -17.52 6.25
N GLU A 270 -13.76 -17.20 7.43
CA GLU A 270 -14.08 -17.91 8.66
C GLU A 270 -15.16 -17.17 9.48
N GLU A 271 -15.09 -15.86 9.48
CA GLU A 271 -16.03 -14.99 10.19
C GLU A 271 -16.12 -13.63 9.50
N LYS A 272 -17.21 -12.89 9.76
CA LYS A 272 -17.41 -11.56 9.17
C LYS A 272 -16.55 -10.52 9.88
N LEU A 273 -15.39 -10.19 9.29
CA LEU A 273 -14.50 -9.14 9.77
C LEU A 273 -14.73 -7.80 9.06
N ILE A 274 -15.08 -7.82 7.78
CA ILE A 274 -15.32 -6.63 6.97
C ILE A 274 -16.78 -6.64 6.52
N PHE A 275 -17.46 -5.51 6.61
CA PHE A 275 -18.84 -5.34 6.15
C PHE A 275 -18.83 -5.08 4.64
N THR A 276 -18.68 -6.16 3.87
CA THR A 276 -18.60 -6.12 2.41
C THR A 276 -19.98 -6.03 1.78
N SER A 277 -20.08 -5.39 0.61
CA SER A 277 -21.32 -5.10 -0.09
C SER A 277 -21.17 -5.26 -1.59
N LYS A 278 -22.09 -5.97 -2.23
CA LYS A 278 -22.13 -6.18 -3.69
C LYS A 278 -22.99 -5.12 -4.39
N THR A 279 -23.90 -4.49 -3.67
CA THR A 279 -24.77 -3.41 -4.18
C THR A 279 -24.66 -2.16 -3.32
N ASP A 280 -25.13 -1.04 -3.86
CA ASP A 280 -25.16 0.24 -3.15
C ASP A 280 -26.13 0.18 -1.96
N GLU A 281 -27.23 -0.57 -2.08
CA GLU A 281 -28.22 -0.79 -1.02
C GLU A 281 -27.61 -1.58 0.14
N GLU A 282 -26.90 -2.67 -0.15
CA GLU A 282 -26.18 -3.45 0.87
C GLU A 282 -25.11 -2.59 1.56
N PHE A 283 -24.42 -1.70 0.81
CA PHE A 283 -23.44 -0.80 1.38
C PHE A 283 -24.09 0.12 2.42
N MET A 284 -25.23 0.73 2.09
CA MET A 284 -25.97 1.60 3.01
C MET A 284 -26.56 0.82 4.19
N GLN A 285 -27.01 -0.41 3.99
CA GLN A 285 -27.45 -1.29 5.10
C GLN A 285 -26.30 -1.60 6.07
N ASN A 286 -25.13 -1.89 5.56
CA ASN A 286 -23.93 -2.08 6.39
C ASN A 286 -23.52 -0.79 7.13
N VAL A 287 -23.64 0.38 6.49
CA VAL A 287 -23.44 1.68 7.16
C VAL A 287 -24.41 1.86 8.33
N ASP A 288 -25.69 1.60 8.10
CA ASP A 288 -26.74 1.69 9.14
C ASP A 288 -26.50 0.70 10.29
N TYR A 289 -26.08 -0.53 9.96
CA TYR A 289 -25.74 -1.54 10.95
C TYR A 289 -24.57 -1.07 11.83
N VAL A 290 -23.46 -0.62 11.20
CA VAL A 290 -22.27 -0.17 11.92
C VAL A 290 -22.54 1.10 12.75
N ALA A 291 -23.39 2.00 12.25
CA ALA A 291 -23.79 3.20 13.01
C ALA A 291 -24.47 2.85 14.34
N ASN A 292 -25.19 1.73 14.39
CA ASN A 292 -25.94 1.27 15.56
C ASN A 292 -25.30 0.06 16.28
N MET A 293 -24.06 -0.31 15.88
CA MET A 293 -23.33 -1.45 16.44
C MET A 293 -23.06 -1.25 17.94
N ALA A 294 -23.32 -2.29 18.74
CA ALA A 294 -23.05 -2.29 20.17
C ALA A 294 -21.53 -2.15 20.46
N GLN A 295 -21.20 -1.55 21.60
CA GLN A 295 -19.78 -1.32 21.95
C GLN A 295 -19.04 -2.65 22.15
N GLU A 296 -19.68 -3.64 22.75
CA GLU A 296 -19.12 -4.98 22.96
C GLU A 296 -18.74 -5.66 21.64
N GLU A 297 -19.53 -5.45 20.59
CA GLU A 297 -19.25 -5.98 19.25
C GLU A 297 -18.08 -5.26 18.60
N LYS A 298 -18.00 -3.93 18.75
CA LYS A 298 -16.84 -3.14 18.29
C LYS A 298 -15.54 -3.57 18.98
N ASP A 299 -15.61 -3.80 20.29
CA ASP A 299 -14.45 -4.22 21.09
C ASP A 299 -13.97 -5.63 20.69
N LEU A 300 -14.89 -6.55 20.44
CA LEU A 300 -14.55 -7.88 19.93
C LEU A 300 -13.90 -7.80 18.54
N LEU A 301 -14.46 -6.98 17.64
CA LEU A 301 -13.91 -6.76 16.31
C LEU A 301 -12.49 -6.16 16.38
N LYS A 302 -12.27 -5.19 17.28
CA LYS A 302 -10.96 -4.60 17.53
C LYS A 302 -9.92 -5.66 17.93
N ILE A 303 -10.28 -6.57 18.84
CA ILE A 303 -9.39 -7.66 19.28
C ILE A 303 -9.01 -8.55 18.08
N LYS A 304 -10.01 -8.97 17.29
CA LYS A 304 -9.81 -9.81 16.12
C LYS A 304 -8.90 -9.16 15.08
N TYR A 305 -9.15 -7.91 14.76
CA TYR A 305 -8.30 -7.14 13.84
C TYR A 305 -6.85 -7.03 14.34
N LYS A 306 -6.66 -6.66 15.61
CA LYS A 306 -5.31 -6.56 16.17
C LYS A 306 -4.57 -7.89 16.14
N THR A 307 -5.25 -8.99 16.45
CA THR A 307 -4.66 -10.34 16.36
C THR A 307 -4.25 -10.66 14.92
N LEU A 308 -5.12 -10.40 13.96
CA LEU A 308 -4.83 -10.64 12.54
C LEU A 308 -3.65 -9.80 12.04
N MET A 309 -3.54 -8.55 12.52
CA MET A 309 -2.47 -7.65 12.08
C MET A 309 -1.09 -7.98 12.66
N LEU A 310 -0.98 -8.83 13.68
CA LEU A 310 0.31 -9.26 14.23
C LEU A 310 1.19 -10.00 13.19
N THR A 311 0.59 -10.59 12.16
CA THR A 311 1.27 -11.30 11.07
C THR A 311 1.08 -10.62 9.71
N ASN A 312 0.63 -9.36 9.70
CA ASN A 312 0.37 -8.59 8.49
C ASN A 312 1.06 -7.22 8.53
N ARG A 313 2.27 -7.15 9.04
CA ARG A 313 3.14 -5.97 9.09
C ARG A 313 4.14 -5.98 7.94
N TRP A 314 4.77 -4.85 7.68
CA TRP A 314 5.81 -4.75 6.66
C TRP A 314 7.04 -5.63 6.96
N GLU A 315 7.35 -5.86 8.23
CA GLU A 315 8.37 -6.81 8.68
C GLU A 315 8.06 -8.24 8.22
N ASP A 316 6.79 -8.65 8.34
CA ASP A 316 6.35 -9.98 7.91
C ASP A 316 6.43 -10.13 6.38
N ARG A 317 6.14 -9.05 5.63
CA ARG A 317 6.30 -9.03 4.17
C ARG A 317 7.77 -9.07 3.76
N PHE A 318 8.62 -8.36 4.48
CA PHE A 318 10.05 -8.42 4.23
C PHE A 318 10.61 -9.84 4.40
N ASN A 319 10.22 -10.56 5.45
CA ASN A 319 10.62 -11.95 5.65
C ASN A 319 10.20 -12.84 4.46
N GLN A 320 9.02 -12.63 3.89
CA GLN A 320 8.57 -13.34 2.68
C GLN A 320 9.44 -12.99 1.45
N ILE A 321 9.81 -11.71 1.30
CA ILE A 321 10.69 -11.26 0.22
C ILE A 321 12.09 -11.86 0.38
N GLU A 322 12.63 -11.79 1.58
CA GLU A 322 13.98 -12.33 1.88
C GLU A 322 14.04 -13.84 1.65
N GLN A 323 12.99 -14.57 2.03
CA GLN A 323 12.90 -16.00 1.73
C GLN A 323 12.92 -16.26 0.22
N ALA A 324 12.12 -15.53 -0.57
CA ALA A 324 12.12 -15.68 -2.03
C ALA A 324 13.49 -15.36 -2.66
N ILE A 325 14.21 -14.35 -2.14
CA ILE A 325 15.57 -14.02 -2.56
C ILE A 325 16.53 -15.18 -2.25
N ASN A 326 16.47 -15.72 -1.04
CA ASN A 326 17.36 -16.79 -0.60
C ASN A 326 17.12 -18.10 -1.41
N ASP A 327 15.86 -18.48 -1.60
CA ASP A 327 15.48 -19.66 -2.38
C ASP A 327 15.97 -19.54 -3.84
N PHE A 328 15.81 -18.36 -4.45
CA PHE A 328 16.29 -18.11 -5.79
C PHE A 328 17.82 -18.14 -5.85
N ALA A 329 18.52 -17.45 -4.96
CA ALA A 329 19.97 -17.39 -4.91
C ALA A 329 20.57 -18.81 -4.73
N GLU A 330 20.01 -19.61 -3.84
CA GLU A 330 20.41 -21.02 -3.63
C GLU A 330 20.22 -21.84 -4.91
N SER A 331 19.07 -21.74 -5.56
CA SER A 331 18.76 -22.46 -6.80
C SER A 331 19.72 -22.15 -7.95
N LYS A 332 20.32 -20.95 -7.95
CA LYS A 332 21.26 -20.47 -8.99
C LYS A 332 22.73 -20.52 -8.55
N GLY A 333 23.02 -20.90 -7.32
CA GLY A 333 24.38 -20.86 -6.77
C GLY A 333 24.94 -19.43 -6.64
N ILE A 334 24.06 -18.42 -6.50
CA ILE A 334 24.45 -17.01 -6.32
C ILE A 334 24.83 -16.79 -4.87
N LYS A 335 26.03 -16.26 -4.65
CA LYS A 335 26.45 -15.79 -3.32
C LYS A 335 26.12 -14.29 -3.22
N LEU A 336 25.08 -13.98 -2.50
CA LEU A 336 24.69 -12.62 -2.15
C LEU A 336 25.45 -12.09 -0.93
#